data_b327d100ec38715b7299b462b34652bd
#
_entry.id   b327d100ec38715b7299b462b34652bd
#
_cell.length_a   1.000
_cell.length_b   1.000
_cell.length_c   1.000
_cell.angle_alpha   90.00
_cell.angle_beta   90.00
_cell.angle_gamma   90.00
#
_symmetry.space_group_name_H-M   'P 1'
#
loop_
_entity.id
_entity.type
_entity.pdbx_description
1 polymer ?
#
loop_
_entity_poly.entity_id
_entity_poly.type
_entity_poly.pdbx_seq_one_letter_code
_entity_poly.pdbx_strand_id
1 'polypeptide(L)'
;MKHGSAVFRALADPTRRQILQELKMGELAAGEIANCFTISGPSISRHLTILKNAELITERREGNRILYKLQPDQIANALGDFLSAVCPTQILRRRSSVRKRTS
;
A
#
# COMPACT_ATOMS: atom_id res chain seq x y z
N MET A 1 -12.49 -4.28 11.34
CA MET A 1 -11.93 -5.56 10.94
C MET A 1 -12.06 -5.87 9.46
N LYS A 2 -13.07 -5.37 8.80
CA LYS A 2 -13.21 -5.58 7.36
C LYS A 2 -12.05 -4.97 6.58
N HIS A 3 -11.61 -3.78 6.99
CA HIS A 3 -10.48 -3.11 6.32
C HIS A 3 -9.19 -3.87 6.50
N GLY A 4 -8.99 -4.45 7.70
CA GLY A 4 -7.78 -5.22 7.96
C GLY A 4 -7.65 -6.41 7.04
N SER A 5 -8.75 -7.18 6.87
CA SER A 5 -8.73 -8.34 5.98
C SER A 5 -8.48 -7.95 4.53
N ALA A 6 -9.09 -6.86 4.07
CA ALA A 6 -8.88 -6.38 2.71
C ALA A 6 -7.43 -5.94 2.50
N VAL A 7 -6.83 -5.30 3.50
CA VAL A 7 -5.43 -4.88 3.43
C VAL A 7 -4.50 -6.08 3.28
N PHE A 8 -4.67 -7.09 4.13
CA PHE A 8 -3.81 -8.28 4.07
C PHE A 8 -3.97 -9.03 2.76
N ARG A 9 -5.21 -9.12 2.27
CA ARG A 9 -5.45 -9.76 0.98
C ARG A 9 -4.75 -9.00 -0.15
N ALA A 10 -4.85 -7.67 -0.12
CA ALA A 10 -4.19 -6.85 -1.13
C ALA A 10 -2.67 -7.01 -1.06
N LEU A 11 -2.10 -7.09 0.13
CA LEU A 11 -0.66 -7.22 0.31
C LEU A 11 -0.13 -8.63 0.06
N ALA A 12 -1.01 -9.61 -0.10
CA ALA A 12 -0.58 -10.99 -0.33
C ALA A 12 0.04 -11.20 -1.71
N ASP A 13 -0.23 -10.33 -2.66
CA ASP A 13 0.27 -10.46 -4.03
C ASP A 13 1.54 -9.62 -4.24
N PRO A 14 2.62 -10.22 -4.78
CA PRO A 14 3.86 -9.47 -4.96
C PRO A 14 3.75 -8.31 -5.97
N THR A 15 2.92 -8.46 -7.01
CA THR A 15 2.72 -7.36 -7.97
C THR A 15 2.08 -6.17 -7.28
N ARG A 16 1.09 -6.40 -6.43
CA ARG A 16 0.45 -5.32 -5.72
C ARG A 16 1.41 -4.63 -4.75
N ARG A 17 2.27 -5.40 -4.08
CA ARG A 17 3.29 -4.79 -3.22
C ARG A 17 4.24 -3.92 -4.03
N GLN A 18 4.60 -4.36 -5.23
CA GLN A 18 5.48 -3.57 -6.09
C GLN A 18 4.81 -2.28 -6.55
N ILE A 19 3.51 -2.34 -6.85
CA ILE A 19 2.77 -1.12 -7.21
C ILE A 19 2.82 -0.11 -6.07
N LEU A 20 2.62 -0.56 -4.84
CA LEU A 20 2.69 0.34 -3.69
C LEU A 20 4.07 0.96 -3.55
N GLN A 21 5.12 0.17 -3.80
CA GLN A 21 6.48 0.68 -3.73
C GLN A 21 6.74 1.73 -4.79
N GLU A 22 6.21 1.54 -6.00
CA GLU A 22 6.35 2.54 -7.05
C GLU A 22 5.64 3.84 -6.68
N LEU A 23 4.49 3.74 -6.03
CA LEU A 23 3.72 4.91 -5.63
C LEU A 23 4.34 5.66 -4.45
N LYS A 24 5.27 5.05 -3.77
CA LYS A 24 5.95 5.71 -2.66
C LYS A 24 6.65 7.00 -3.10
N MET A 25 7.11 7.03 -4.34
CA MET A 25 7.83 8.19 -4.87
C MET A 25 6.92 9.33 -5.32
N GLY A 26 5.61 9.10 -5.39
CA GLY A 26 4.66 10.12 -5.80
C GLY A 26 3.54 9.54 -6.63
N GLU A 27 2.59 10.38 -6.99
CA GLU A 27 1.47 9.97 -7.82
C GLU A 27 1.93 9.47 -9.17
N LEU A 28 1.26 8.43 -9.67
CA LEU A 28 1.50 7.91 -11.00
C LEU A 28 0.18 7.69 -11.72
N ALA A 29 0.17 7.94 -13.04
CA ALA A 29 -0.97 7.59 -13.87
C ALA A 29 -0.99 6.09 -14.12
N ALA A 30 -2.17 5.56 -14.46
CA ALA A 30 -2.33 4.12 -14.72
C ALA A 30 -1.34 3.62 -15.77
N GLY A 31 -1.14 4.41 -16.85
CA GLY A 31 -0.19 4.04 -17.89
C GLY A 31 1.23 3.99 -17.40
N GLU A 32 1.60 4.91 -16.52
CA GLU A 32 2.95 4.93 -15.93
C GLU A 32 3.17 3.71 -15.06
N ILE A 33 2.15 3.33 -14.29
CA ILE A 33 2.22 2.12 -13.47
C ILE A 33 2.37 0.90 -14.36
N ALA A 34 1.55 0.81 -15.42
CA ALA A 34 1.60 -0.33 -16.33
C ALA A 34 2.98 -0.49 -16.98
N ASN A 35 3.66 0.61 -17.24
CA ASN A 35 4.99 0.58 -17.84
C ASN A 35 6.06 -0.03 -16.92
N CYS A 36 5.77 -0.12 -15.63
CA CYS A 36 6.70 -0.75 -14.67
C CYS A 36 6.64 -2.26 -14.70
N PHE A 37 5.70 -2.83 -15.44
CA PHE A 37 5.44 -4.28 -15.42
C PHE A 37 5.35 -4.84 -16.82
N THR A 38 5.53 -6.16 -16.91
CA THR A 38 5.39 -6.87 -18.17
C THR A 38 4.04 -7.55 -18.33
N ILE A 39 3.14 -7.37 -17.37
CA ILE A 39 1.81 -7.98 -17.41
C ILE A 39 0.84 -7.07 -18.16
N SER A 40 -0.32 -7.62 -18.51
CA SER A 40 -1.29 -6.91 -19.33
C SER A 40 -1.95 -5.74 -18.60
N GLY A 41 -2.46 -4.76 -19.37
CA GLY A 41 -3.19 -3.65 -18.83
C GLY A 41 -4.40 -4.06 -17.99
N PRO A 42 -5.24 -5.00 -18.46
CA PRO A 42 -6.35 -5.49 -17.63
C PRO A 42 -5.92 -6.09 -16.30
N SER A 43 -4.77 -6.78 -16.25
CA SER A 43 -4.24 -7.30 -15.00
C SER A 43 -3.85 -6.17 -14.06
N ILE A 44 -3.20 -5.13 -14.57
CA ILE A 44 -2.84 -3.96 -13.76
C ILE A 44 -4.11 -3.30 -13.22
N SER A 45 -5.12 -3.12 -14.06
CA SER A 45 -6.39 -2.52 -13.63
C SER A 45 -7.03 -3.30 -12.49
N ARG A 46 -6.97 -4.63 -12.55
CA ARG A 46 -7.52 -5.48 -11.50
C ARG A 46 -6.77 -5.29 -10.19
N HIS A 47 -5.44 -5.23 -10.26
CA HIS A 47 -4.62 -5.00 -9.08
C HIS A 47 -4.91 -3.63 -8.47
N LEU A 48 -5.05 -2.60 -9.30
CA LEU A 48 -5.36 -1.26 -8.83
C LEU A 48 -6.74 -1.20 -8.16
N THR A 49 -7.72 -1.92 -8.72
CA THR A 49 -9.05 -1.99 -8.12
C THR A 49 -8.99 -2.63 -6.72
N ILE A 50 -8.24 -3.71 -6.59
CA ILE A 50 -8.10 -4.39 -5.30
C ILE A 50 -7.43 -3.47 -4.27
N LEU A 51 -6.37 -2.78 -4.68
CA LEU A 51 -5.67 -1.84 -3.81
C LEU A 51 -6.57 -0.67 -3.40
N LYS A 52 -7.34 -0.15 -4.35
CA LYS A 52 -8.25 0.96 -4.07
C LYS A 52 -9.36 0.53 -3.11
N ASN A 53 -9.92 -0.66 -3.31
CA ASN A 53 -10.98 -1.16 -2.44
C ASN A 53 -10.49 -1.44 -1.03
N ALA A 54 -9.20 -1.73 -0.86
CA ALA A 54 -8.58 -1.88 0.45
C ALA A 54 -8.17 -0.54 1.04
N GLU A 55 -8.40 0.54 0.32
CA GLU A 55 -8.08 1.90 0.73
C GLU A 55 -6.58 2.15 0.93
N LEU A 56 -5.75 1.35 0.24
CA LEU A 56 -4.31 1.53 0.28
C LEU A 56 -3.83 2.59 -0.70
N ILE A 57 -4.66 2.89 -1.69
CA ILE A 57 -4.41 3.94 -2.67
C ILE A 57 -5.71 4.69 -2.91
N THR A 58 -5.58 5.92 -3.37
CA THR A 58 -6.71 6.72 -3.86
C THR A 58 -6.47 7.03 -5.32
N GLU A 59 -7.55 7.41 -6.02
CA GLU A 59 -7.44 7.83 -7.40
C GLU A 59 -8.10 9.18 -7.58
N ARG A 60 -7.60 9.94 -8.54
CA ARG A 60 -8.23 11.18 -8.95
C ARG A 60 -8.09 11.33 -10.45
N ARG A 61 -9.04 12.01 -11.04
CA ARG A 61 -9.02 12.26 -12.48
C ARG A 61 -8.38 13.61 -12.76
N GLU A 62 -7.50 13.63 -13.74
CA GLU A 62 -6.88 14.86 -14.22
C GLU A 62 -6.93 14.84 -15.76
N GLY A 63 -7.91 15.53 -16.32
CA GLY A 63 -8.16 15.45 -17.75
C GLY A 63 -8.55 14.04 -18.15
N ASN A 64 -7.80 13.45 -19.07
CA ASN A 64 -8.03 12.08 -19.53
C ASN A 64 -7.23 11.05 -18.73
N ARG A 65 -6.52 11.49 -17.72
CA ARG A 65 -5.66 10.61 -16.93
C ARG A 65 -6.30 10.30 -15.59
N ILE A 66 -6.05 9.11 -15.11
CA ILE A 66 -6.39 8.73 -13.74
C ILE A 66 -5.08 8.57 -12.99
N LEU A 67 -4.93 9.34 -11.93
CA LEU A 67 -3.71 9.32 -11.12
C LEU A 67 -3.98 8.59 -9.82
N TYR A 68 -3.02 7.78 -9.40
CA TYR A 68 -3.10 6.99 -8.17
C TYR A 68 -2.08 7.48 -7.17
N LYS A 69 -2.48 7.49 -5.90
CA LYS A 69 -1.65 7.99 -4.81
C LYS A 69 -1.69 7.01 -3.66
N LEU A 70 -0.53 6.78 -3.06
CA LEU A 70 -0.40 5.89 -1.90
C LEU A 70 -1.09 6.49 -0.68
N GLN A 71 -1.68 5.63 0.14
CA GLN A 71 -2.26 6.01 1.43
C GLN A 71 -1.47 5.31 2.54
N PRO A 72 -0.29 5.85 2.92
CA PRO A 72 0.58 5.15 3.87
C PRO A 72 -0.02 5.00 5.26
N ASP A 73 -0.89 5.91 5.68
CA ASP A 73 -1.50 5.82 6.99
C ASP A 73 -2.40 4.60 7.10
N GLN A 74 -3.10 4.27 6.02
CA GLN A 74 -3.97 3.09 6.02
C GLN A 74 -3.16 1.81 6.19
N ILE A 75 -2.02 1.72 5.50
CA ILE A 75 -1.13 0.58 5.62
C ILE A 75 -0.59 0.50 7.04
N ALA A 76 -0.08 1.62 7.54
CA ALA A 76 0.52 1.67 8.87
C ALA A 76 -0.48 1.28 9.95
N ASN A 77 -1.73 1.78 9.84
CA ASN A 77 -2.75 1.48 10.83
C ASN A 77 -3.11 0.00 10.84
N ALA A 78 -3.33 -0.59 9.66
CA ALA A 78 -3.73 -1.99 9.58
C ALA A 78 -2.62 -2.92 10.07
N LEU A 79 -1.38 -2.68 9.64
CA LEU A 79 -0.25 -3.49 10.05
C LEU A 79 0.09 -3.26 11.53
N GLY A 80 -0.01 -2.01 11.97
CA GLY A 80 0.24 -1.68 13.37
C GLY A 80 -0.74 -2.36 14.31
N ASP A 81 -2.01 -2.37 13.94
CA ASP A 81 -3.04 -3.06 14.72
C ASP A 81 -2.71 -4.56 14.84
N PHE A 82 -2.34 -5.17 13.72
CA PHE A 82 -1.99 -6.58 13.72
C PHE A 82 -0.74 -6.84 14.57
N LEU A 83 0.29 -6.01 14.39
CA LEU A 83 1.52 -6.17 15.16
C LEU A 83 1.24 -6.03 16.66
N SER A 84 0.40 -5.07 17.04
CA SER A 84 0.04 -4.89 18.44
C SER A 84 -0.73 -6.07 19.01
N ALA A 85 -1.49 -6.75 18.15
CA ALA A 85 -2.29 -7.89 18.58
C ALA A 85 -1.45 -9.14 18.83
N VAL A 86 -0.36 -9.32 18.09
CA VAL A 86 0.41 -10.58 18.14
C VAL A 86 1.82 -10.42 18.68
N CYS A 87 2.39 -9.22 18.66
CA CYS A 87 3.76 -9.02 19.13
C CYS A 87 3.77 -8.54 20.57
N PRO A 88 4.74 -9.02 21.39
CA PRO A 88 4.89 -8.47 22.72
C PRO A 88 5.22 -6.99 22.69
N THR A 89 4.62 -6.23 23.60
CA THR A 89 4.82 -4.80 23.71
C THR A 89 6.31 -4.41 23.77
N GLN A 90 7.09 -5.24 24.42
CA GLN A 90 8.52 -5.00 24.59
C GLN A 90 9.27 -4.90 23.26
N ILE A 91 8.88 -5.72 22.29
CA ILE A 91 9.51 -5.69 20.97
C ILE A 91 9.23 -4.38 20.28
N LEU A 92 7.98 -3.92 20.33
CA LEU A 92 7.59 -2.67 19.68
C LEU A 92 8.26 -1.47 20.36
N ARG A 93 8.36 -1.47 21.68
CA ARG A 93 9.03 -0.42 22.40
C ARG A 93 10.52 -0.36 22.06
N ARG A 94 11.15 -1.52 21.97
CA ARG A 94 12.58 -1.61 21.67
C ARG A 94 12.87 -0.98 20.31
N ARG A 95 12.05 -1.25 19.31
CA ARG A 95 12.23 -0.66 18.00
C ARG A 95 12.05 0.85 18.03
N SER A 96 11.06 1.34 18.75
CA SER A 96 10.84 2.77 18.92
C SER A 96 12.03 3.45 19.57
N SER A 97 12.59 2.83 20.61
CA SER A 97 13.76 3.37 21.31
C SER A 97 14.98 3.46 20.39
N VAL A 98 15.22 2.42 19.61
CA VAL A 98 16.31 2.43 18.64
C VAL A 98 16.12 3.56 17.63
N ARG A 99 14.92 3.73 17.16
CA ARG A 99 14.60 4.78 16.19
C ARG A 99 14.87 6.17 16.76
N LYS A 100 14.50 6.39 18.03
CA LYS A 100 14.74 7.66 18.69
C LYS A 100 16.22 7.96 18.85
N ARG A 101 17.02 6.93 19.11
CA ARG A 101 18.45 7.11 19.30
C ARG A 101 19.15 7.54 18.01
N THR A 102 18.64 7.11 16.88
CA THR A 102 19.27 7.40 15.59
C THR A 102 18.84 8.73 14.99
N SER A 103 17.82 9.35 15.57
CA SER A 103 17.33 10.65 15.07
C SER A 103 17.91 11.86 15.82
#